data_31eb75ed4720756499571be6fa743a74
#
_entry.id   31eb75ed4720756499571be6fa743a74
#
_cell.length_a   1.000
_cell.length_b   1.000
_cell.length_c   1.000
_cell.angle_alpha   90.00
_cell.angle_beta   90.00
_cell.angle_gamma   90.00
#
_symmetry.space_group_name_H-M   'P 1'
#
loop_
_entity.id
_entity.type
_entity.pdbx_description
1 polymer ?
#
loop_
_entity_poly.entity_id
_entity_poly.type
_entity_poly.pdbx_seq_one_letter_code
_entity_poly.pdbx_strand_id
1 'polypeptide(L)'
;SEKGRGTVATFEWETELLKSLGITKELPVFITETGWAHNQYNQILAYKSPDTVSQSLNYAFKNVWNDKYIVAVTPFVLNYKEPPFDIFSWKKKDGGFYNFYYDTQNITKIAGRPVQTVAAKIVSFIFPPVIKNEGKFYGLAVIQNKGQSIWRWGEFVNPNDGGIDIQYI
;
A
#
# COMPACT_ATOMS: atom_id res chain seq x y z
N SER A 1 16.19 12.15 5.25
CA SER A 1 16.33 10.78 4.74
C SER A 1 16.66 10.86 3.26
N GLU A 2 17.71 10.16 2.84
CA GLU A 2 18.03 10.07 1.42
C GLU A 2 16.89 9.31 0.72
N LYS A 3 16.27 9.95 -0.26
CA LYS A 3 15.30 9.35 -1.15
C LYS A 3 16.07 8.57 -2.20
N GLY A 4 15.75 7.28 -2.38
CA GLY A 4 16.42 6.48 -3.39
C GLY A 4 16.19 4.99 -3.24
N ARG A 5 16.70 4.24 -4.20
CA ARG A 5 16.63 2.77 -4.19
C ARG A 5 17.37 2.21 -2.98
N GLY A 6 16.74 1.23 -2.31
CA GLY A 6 17.32 0.58 -1.14
C GLY A 6 17.25 1.37 0.16
N THR A 7 16.50 2.47 0.20
CA THR A 7 16.20 3.23 1.41
C THR A 7 14.80 2.94 1.91
N VAL A 8 14.48 3.35 3.14
CA VAL A 8 13.12 3.25 3.69
C VAL A 8 12.11 4.14 2.95
N ALA A 9 12.59 5.08 2.13
CA ALA A 9 11.79 5.96 1.28
C ALA A 9 11.83 5.57 -0.21
N THR A 10 12.14 4.31 -0.53
CA THR A 10 12.18 3.80 -1.93
C THR A 10 10.87 4.07 -2.67
N PHE A 11 9.73 3.99 -1.99
CA PHE A 11 8.41 4.25 -2.59
C PHE A 11 8.26 5.66 -3.15
N GLU A 12 8.91 6.66 -2.56
CA GLU A 12 8.91 8.03 -3.09
C GLU A 12 9.64 8.09 -4.43
N TRP A 13 10.80 7.44 -4.52
CA TRP A 13 11.56 7.35 -5.76
C TRP A 13 10.78 6.62 -6.86
N GLU A 14 10.13 5.50 -6.52
CA GLU A 14 9.29 4.75 -7.47
C GLU A 14 8.10 5.59 -7.96
N THR A 15 7.46 6.31 -7.05
CA THR A 15 6.33 7.19 -7.40
C THR A 15 6.77 8.33 -8.31
N GLU A 16 7.93 8.94 -8.06
CA GLU A 16 8.50 9.96 -8.93
C GLU A 16 8.87 9.41 -10.31
N LEU A 17 9.42 8.20 -10.37
CA LEU A 17 9.70 7.52 -11.63
C LEU A 17 8.43 7.26 -12.43
N LEU A 18 7.37 6.75 -11.80
CA LEU A 18 6.08 6.53 -12.44
C LEU A 18 5.50 7.83 -13.02
N LYS A 19 5.60 8.93 -12.28
CA LYS A 19 5.18 10.26 -12.77
C LYS A 19 5.98 10.70 -13.99
N SER A 20 7.29 10.47 -14.01
CA SER A 20 8.15 10.80 -15.15
C SER A 20 7.82 9.99 -16.41
N LEU A 21 7.26 8.79 -16.21
CA LEU A 21 6.75 7.92 -17.30
C LEU A 21 5.31 8.24 -17.73
N GLY A 22 4.74 9.34 -17.23
CA GLY A 22 3.40 9.79 -17.59
C GLY A 22 2.26 9.18 -16.77
N ILE A 23 2.56 8.39 -15.75
CA ILE A 23 1.56 7.84 -14.83
C ILE A 23 1.30 8.89 -13.73
N THR A 24 0.32 9.76 -13.97
CA THR A 24 -0.02 10.85 -13.04
C THR A 24 -1.09 10.48 -12.02
N LYS A 25 -1.64 9.27 -12.11
CA LYS A 25 -2.63 8.76 -11.17
C LYS A 25 -1.99 8.59 -9.79
N GLU A 26 -2.66 9.07 -8.75
CA GLU A 26 -2.27 8.76 -7.37
C GLU A 26 -2.54 7.29 -7.07
N LEU A 27 -1.49 6.55 -6.73
CA LEU A 27 -1.56 5.12 -6.46
C LEU A 27 -1.38 4.86 -4.97
N PRO A 28 -2.14 3.90 -4.40
CA PRO A 28 -1.88 3.43 -3.05
C PRO A 28 -0.56 2.65 -3.02
N VAL A 29 0.20 2.84 -1.95
CA VAL A 29 1.51 2.22 -1.74
C VAL A 29 1.39 1.10 -0.72
N PHE A 30 1.88 -0.08 -1.07
CA PHE A 30 2.05 -1.21 -0.17
C PHE A 30 3.54 -1.51 -0.04
N ILE A 31 4.09 -1.37 1.15
CA ILE A 31 5.46 -1.78 1.45
C ILE A 31 5.38 -3.23 1.91
N THR A 32 5.61 -4.15 0.97
CA THR A 32 5.36 -5.58 1.15
C THR A 32 6.47 -6.31 1.88
N GLU A 33 7.71 -5.79 1.78
CA GLU A 33 8.86 -6.32 2.51
C GLU A 33 9.77 -5.18 2.94
N THR A 34 10.08 -5.12 4.23
CA THR A 34 11.00 -4.13 4.80
C THR A 34 11.55 -4.61 6.14
N GLY A 35 12.59 -3.97 6.61
CA GLY A 35 13.19 -4.25 7.91
C GLY A 35 14.72 -4.28 7.85
N TRP A 36 15.31 -4.72 8.93
CA TRP A 36 16.76 -4.82 9.07
C TRP A 36 17.15 -6.15 9.68
N ALA A 37 18.23 -6.72 9.17
CA ALA A 37 18.88 -7.86 9.79
C ALA A 37 19.40 -7.47 11.19
N HIS A 38 19.18 -8.33 12.17
CA HIS A 38 19.66 -8.13 13.52
C HIS A 38 20.39 -9.37 14.02
N ASN A 39 21.32 -9.18 14.95
CA ASN A 39 21.95 -10.25 15.68
C ASN A 39 22.11 -9.85 17.15
N GLN A 40 21.56 -10.63 18.03
CA GLN A 40 21.67 -10.43 19.47
C GLN A 40 23.13 -10.51 19.95
N TYR A 41 23.96 -11.25 19.25
CA TYR A 41 25.34 -11.52 19.67
C TYR A 41 26.39 -10.71 18.89
N ASN A 42 25.97 -9.85 18.00
CA ASN A 42 26.72 -8.79 17.29
C ASN A 42 28.16 -9.17 16.86
N GLN A 43 28.33 -10.27 16.17
CA GLN A 43 29.64 -10.68 15.65
C GLN A 43 29.86 -10.32 14.15
N ILE A 44 28.80 -9.86 13.47
CA ILE A 44 28.87 -9.43 12.08
C ILE A 44 28.54 -7.94 12.04
N LEU A 45 29.51 -7.12 11.68
CA LEU A 45 29.43 -5.65 11.66
C LEU A 45 28.25 -5.07 10.84
N ALA A 46 27.65 -5.86 9.95
CA ALA A 46 26.52 -5.44 9.12
C ALA A 46 25.15 -5.56 9.82
N TYR A 47 25.06 -6.27 10.93
CA TYR A 47 23.79 -6.52 11.59
C TYR A 47 23.60 -5.54 12.76
N LYS A 48 22.35 -5.06 12.88
CA LYS A 48 21.98 -4.15 13.96
C LYS A 48 21.70 -4.92 15.25
N SER A 49 21.88 -4.28 16.38
CA SER A 49 21.29 -4.79 17.63
C SER A 49 19.75 -4.71 17.56
N PRO A 50 19.01 -5.53 18.31
CA PRO A 50 17.56 -5.42 18.40
C PRO A 50 17.08 -4.03 18.79
N ASP A 51 17.78 -3.32 19.66
CA ASP A 51 17.47 -1.95 20.06
C ASP A 51 17.63 -0.96 18.90
N THR A 52 18.68 -1.12 18.10
CA THR A 52 18.89 -0.30 16.91
C THR A 52 17.82 -0.57 15.85
N VAL A 53 17.37 -1.82 15.70
CA VAL A 53 16.25 -2.15 14.82
C VAL A 53 14.97 -1.48 15.32
N SER A 54 14.70 -1.51 16.64
CA SER A 54 13.57 -0.81 17.22
C SER A 54 13.58 0.69 16.93
N GLN A 55 14.71 1.35 17.13
CA GLN A 55 14.88 2.77 16.81
C GLN A 55 14.64 3.05 15.31
N SER A 56 15.18 2.19 14.44
CA SER A 56 15.03 2.34 12.99
C SER A 56 13.56 2.17 12.55
N LEU A 57 12.85 1.19 13.09
CA LEU A 57 11.42 0.97 12.83
C LEU A 57 10.58 2.14 13.33
N ASN A 58 10.80 2.57 14.58
CA ASN A 58 10.10 3.72 15.15
C ASN A 58 10.31 4.99 14.31
N TYR A 59 11.54 5.24 13.86
CA TYR A 59 11.82 6.36 12.97
C TYR A 59 11.06 6.24 11.64
N ALA A 60 11.14 5.08 11.01
CA ALA A 60 10.50 4.84 9.71
C ALA A 60 8.97 4.98 9.79
N PHE A 61 8.33 4.38 10.77
CA PHE A 61 6.87 4.49 10.95
C PHE A 61 6.41 5.91 11.28
N LYS A 62 7.18 6.68 12.05
CA LYS A 62 6.79 8.03 12.46
C LYS A 62 7.09 9.10 11.42
N ASN A 63 8.16 8.94 10.64
CA ASN A 63 8.71 10.02 9.82
C ASN A 63 8.71 9.73 8.32
N VAL A 64 8.63 8.47 7.91
CA VAL A 64 8.72 8.07 6.50
C VAL A 64 7.46 7.37 6.05
N TRP A 65 7.00 6.36 6.79
CA TRP A 65 5.83 5.57 6.43
C TRP A 65 4.51 6.13 6.96
N ASN A 66 4.55 7.27 7.65
CA ASN A 66 3.37 8.04 8.03
C ASN A 66 2.93 8.96 6.87
N ASP A 67 2.83 8.39 5.68
CA ASP A 67 2.39 9.07 4.47
C ASP A 67 0.97 8.62 4.11
N LYS A 68 0.15 9.56 3.64
CA LYS A 68 -1.28 9.32 3.31
C LYS A 68 -1.48 8.29 2.18
N TYR A 69 -0.47 8.06 1.36
CA TYR A 69 -0.52 7.09 0.26
C TYR A 69 -0.13 5.68 0.70
N ILE A 70 0.52 5.54 1.86
CA ILE A 70 0.91 4.22 2.38
C ILE A 70 -0.30 3.56 3.04
N VAL A 71 -0.73 2.47 2.44
CA VAL A 71 -1.88 1.68 2.88
C VAL A 71 -1.49 0.62 3.89
N ALA A 72 -0.35 0.00 3.69
CA ALA A 72 0.17 -1.03 4.58
C ALA A 72 1.69 -1.12 4.51
N VAL A 73 2.27 -1.51 5.63
CA VAL A 73 3.68 -1.84 5.76
C VAL A 73 3.76 -3.25 6.37
N THR A 74 4.48 -4.14 5.70
CA THR A 74 4.66 -5.52 6.15
C THR A 74 6.14 -5.78 6.41
N PRO A 75 6.60 -5.64 7.65
CA PRO A 75 7.98 -5.96 7.99
C PRO A 75 8.27 -7.45 7.82
N PHE A 76 9.41 -7.77 7.27
CA PHE A 76 9.90 -9.13 7.10
C PHE A 76 10.79 -9.50 8.31
N VAL A 77 10.55 -10.56 9.05
CA VAL A 77 9.48 -11.54 9.03
C VAL A 77 9.05 -11.87 10.48
N LEU A 78 7.76 -12.13 10.71
CA LEU A 78 7.26 -12.31 12.07
C LEU A 78 7.93 -13.49 12.81
N ASN A 79 8.12 -14.61 12.12
CA ASN A 79 8.71 -15.82 12.72
C ASN A 79 9.45 -16.65 11.66
N TYR A 80 10.75 -16.76 11.81
CA TYR A 80 11.59 -17.63 10.99
C TYR A 80 12.75 -18.14 11.86
N LYS A 81 13.00 -19.45 11.86
CA LYS A 81 13.95 -20.05 12.81
C LYS A 81 15.28 -20.44 12.20
N GLU A 82 15.32 -20.61 10.89
CA GLU A 82 16.45 -21.18 10.17
C GLU A 82 17.20 -20.13 9.33
N PRO A 83 18.52 -20.29 9.14
CA PRO A 83 19.27 -19.48 8.19
C PRO A 83 18.69 -19.60 6.76
N PRO A 84 18.78 -18.55 5.94
CA PRO A 84 19.46 -17.27 6.20
C PRO A 84 18.54 -16.17 6.77
N PHE A 85 17.25 -16.44 7.01
CA PHE A 85 16.27 -15.42 7.36
C PHE A 85 15.95 -15.32 8.86
N ASP A 86 16.53 -16.16 9.68
CA ASP A 86 16.36 -16.10 11.15
C ASP A 86 16.82 -14.75 11.73
N ILE A 87 17.78 -14.11 11.08
CA ILE A 87 18.28 -12.77 11.42
C ILE A 87 17.25 -11.63 11.20
N PHE A 88 16.15 -11.89 10.50
CA PHE A 88 15.05 -10.94 10.32
C PHE A 88 13.84 -11.27 11.21
N SER A 89 13.89 -12.39 11.94
CA SER A 89 12.76 -12.85 12.73
C SER A 89 12.45 -11.90 13.88
N TRP A 90 11.18 -11.57 14.04
CA TRP A 90 10.69 -10.77 15.17
C TRP A 90 10.51 -11.60 16.42
N LYS A 91 10.30 -12.91 16.23
CA LYS A 91 10.20 -13.88 17.31
C LYS A 91 11.56 -14.50 17.60
N LYS A 92 11.91 -14.56 18.88
CA LYS A 92 13.12 -15.22 19.35
C LYS A 92 13.03 -16.73 19.22
N LYS A 93 14.17 -17.41 19.17
CA LYS A 93 14.23 -18.89 19.11
C LYS A 93 13.64 -19.55 20.37
N ASP A 94 13.73 -18.90 21.51
CA ASP A 94 13.19 -19.34 22.81
C ASP A 94 11.67 -19.12 23.00
N GLY A 95 11.01 -18.46 22.03
CA GLY A 95 9.55 -18.30 22.00
C GLY A 95 9.03 -16.90 22.32
N GLY A 96 9.82 -16.00 22.89
CA GLY A 96 9.46 -14.59 23.10
C GLY A 96 9.62 -13.76 21.83
N PHE A 97 9.28 -12.49 21.91
CA PHE A 97 9.54 -11.51 20.85
C PHE A 97 10.69 -10.58 21.23
N TYR A 98 11.35 -9.99 20.23
CA TYR A 98 12.28 -8.91 20.45
C TYR A 98 11.52 -7.62 20.83
N ASN A 99 12.22 -6.66 21.44
CA ASN A 99 11.65 -5.38 21.88
C ASN A 99 10.98 -4.62 20.73
N PHE A 100 11.55 -4.61 19.54
CA PHE A 100 11.00 -3.93 18.38
C PHE A 100 9.61 -4.45 17.96
N TYR A 101 9.21 -5.66 18.33
CA TYR A 101 7.84 -6.13 18.16
C TYR A 101 6.88 -5.31 19.02
N TYR A 102 7.17 -5.20 20.30
CA TYR A 102 6.31 -4.48 21.24
C TYR A 102 6.29 -2.98 20.96
N ASP A 103 7.45 -2.40 20.63
CA ASP A 103 7.57 -0.99 20.29
C ASP A 103 6.75 -0.65 19.04
N THR A 104 6.82 -1.50 18.00
CA THR A 104 5.99 -1.35 16.79
C THR A 104 4.50 -1.57 17.08
N GLN A 105 4.16 -2.51 17.95
CA GLN A 105 2.77 -2.74 18.38
C GLN A 105 2.17 -1.50 19.04
N ASN A 106 2.96 -0.78 19.82
CA ASN A 106 2.56 0.41 20.56
C ASN A 106 2.48 1.69 19.70
N ILE A 107 2.98 1.68 18.46
CA ILE A 107 2.82 2.83 17.55
C ILE A 107 1.33 3.02 17.26
N THR A 108 0.84 4.25 17.42
CA THR A 108 -0.53 4.62 17.05
C THR A 108 -0.76 4.35 15.57
N LYS A 109 -1.80 3.61 15.26
CA LYS A 109 -2.18 3.23 13.90
C LYS A 109 -3.53 3.85 13.56
N ILE A 110 -3.70 4.24 12.31
CA ILE A 110 -4.99 4.70 11.81
C ILE A 110 -5.88 3.47 11.64
N ALA A 111 -7.02 3.47 12.35
CA ALA A 111 -8.01 2.42 12.21
C ALA A 111 -8.86 2.65 10.96
N GLY A 112 -9.34 1.57 10.35
CA GLY A 112 -10.24 1.61 9.23
C GLY A 112 -9.59 1.25 7.89
N ARG A 113 -10.35 1.44 6.81
CA ARG A 113 -9.86 1.24 5.45
C ARG A 113 -9.23 2.53 4.92
N PRO A 114 -8.19 2.46 4.10
CA PRO A 114 -7.64 3.63 3.44
C PRO A 114 -8.70 4.34 2.61
N VAL A 115 -8.72 5.67 2.68
CA VAL A 115 -9.62 6.47 1.85
C VAL A 115 -9.18 6.32 0.39
N GLN A 116 -10.08 5.84 -0.44
CA GLN A 116 -9.85 5.73 -1.88
C GLN A 116 -10.53 6.86 -2.63
N THR A 117 -9.82 7.47 -3.53
CA THR A 117 -10.40 8.45 -4.45
C THR A 117 -11.19 7.72 -5.54
N VAL A 118 -12.49 7.96 -5.59
CA VAL A 118 -13.35 7.49 -6.67
C VAL A 118 -13.47 8.60 -7.69
N ALA A 119 -12.99 8.38 -8.92
CA ALA A 119 -13.07 9.35 -9.99
C ALA A 119 -13.15 8.68 -11.36
N ALA A 120 -13.99 9.22 -12.22
CA ALA A 120 -14.18 8.75 -13.59
C ALA A 120 -14.12 9.93 -14.59
N LYS A 121 -13.69 9.65 -15.81
CA LYS A 121 -13.76 10.56 -16.93
C LYS A 121 -14.43 9.87 -18.10
N ILE A 122 -15.51 10.46 -18.63
CA ILE A 122 -16.07 10.03 -19.92
C ILE A 122 -15.13 10.52 -21.01
N VAL A 123 -14.57 9.58 -21.77
CA VAL A 123 -13.63 9.87 -22.87
C VAL A 123 -14.41 10.10 -24.16
N SER A 124 -15.38 9.24 -24.43
CA SER A 124 -16.27 9.36 -25.59
C SER A 124 -17.57 8.61 -25.32
N PHE A 125 -18.62 8.99 -26.04
CA PHE A 125 -19.89 8.26 -26.03
C PHE A 125 -20.57 8.40 -27.40
N ILE A 126 -21.33 7.37 -27.74
CA ILE A 126 -22.18 7.31 -28.93
C ILE A 126 -23.54 6.80 -28.49
N PHE A 127 -24.55 7.65 -28.57
CA PHE A 127 -25.95 7.30 -28.30
C PHE A 127 -26.84 7.71 -29.46
N PRO A 128 -27.98 7.06 -29.69
CA PRO A 128 -28.96 7.50 -30.68
C PRO A 128 -29.43 8.91 -30.35
N PRO A 129 -29.49 9.83 -31.34
CA PRO A 129 -29.92 11.21 -31.11
C PRO A 129 -31.41 11.34 -30.77
N VAL A 130 -32.20 10.33 -31.09
CA VAL A 130 -33.63 10.25 -30.78
C VAL A 130 -33.95 8.86 -30.21
N ILE A 131 -34.61 8.83 -29.09
CA ILE A 131 -35.05 7.61 -28.42
C ILE A 131 -36.56 7.63 -28.34
N LYS A 132 -37.22 6.56 -28.83
CA LYS A 132 -38.66 6.39 -28.65
C LYS A 132 -38.98 6.07 -27.20
N ASN A 133 -40.08 6.66 -26.68
CA ASN A 133 -40.56 6.31 -25.35
C ASN A 133 -40.80 4.79 -25.25
N GLU A 134 -40.36 4.19 -24.15
CA GLU A 134 -40.43 2.73 -23.90
C GLU A 134 -39.61 1.86 -24.86
N GLY A 135 -38.80 2.44 -25.73
CA GLY A 135 -37.92 1.70 -26.64
C GLY A 135 -36.60 1.26 -25.98
N LYS A 136 -36.10 0.08 -26.38
CA LYS A 136 -34.73 -0.34 -26.06
C LYS A 136 -33.77 0.31 -27.04
N PHE A 137 -32.67 0.85 -26.52
CA PHE A 137 -31.59 1.37 -27.35
C PHE A 137 -30.23 0.85 -26.89
N TYR A 138 -29.27 0.90 -27.77
CA TYR A 138 -27.88 0.54 -27.46
C TYR A 138 -27.01 1.78 -27.68
N GLY A 139 -26.09 1.97 -26.78
CA GLY A 139 -25.10 3.01 -26.85
C GLY A 139 -23.73 2.48 -26.45
N LEU A 140 -22.69 3.20 -26.76
CA LEU A 140 -21.32 2.91 -26.35
C LEU A 140 -20.78 4.10 -25.57
N ALA A 141 -20.21 3.84 -24.40
CA ALA A 141 -19.47 4.83 -23.63
C ALA A 141 -18.07 4.30 -23.30
N VAL A 142 -17.05 5.12 -23.52
CA VAL A 142 -15.69 4.84 -23.09
C VAL A 142 -15.41 5.67 -21.84
N ILE A 143 -15.22 5.01 -20.73
CA ILE A 143 -15.01 5.63 -19.43
C ILE A 143 -13.62 5.27 -18.91
N GLN A 144 -12.85 6.26 -18.52
CA GLN A 144 -11.54 6.09 -17.94
C GLN A 144 -11.60 6.21 -16.42
N ASN A 145 -11.07 5.21 -15.70
CA ASN A 145 -10.87 5.31 -14.26
C ASN A 145 -9.73 6.32 -13.96
N LYS A 146 -10.05 7.39 -13.27
CA LYS A 146 -9.10 8.42 -12.79
C LYS A 146 -8.84 8.31 -11.29
N GLY A 147 -9.60 7.49 -10.59
CA GLY A 147 -9.45 7.26 -9.16
C GLY A 147 -8.56 6.06 -8.84
N GLN A 148 -8.57 5.67 -7.58
CA GLN A 148 -7.82 4.53 -7.04
C GLN A 148 -8.66 3.26 -6.94
N SER A 149 -9.99 3.40 -7.04
CA SER A 149 -10.92 2.28 -6.89
C SER A 149 -10.83 1.31 -8.08
N ILE A 150 -10.98 0.03 -7.78
CA ILE A 150 -11.08 -1.03 -8.79
C ILE A 150 -12.52 -1.09 -9.28
N TRP A 151 -12.72 -0.96 -10.58
CA TRP A 151 -14.02 -1.16 -11.19
C TRP A 151 -14.23 -2.65 -11.46
N ARG A 152 -15.30 -3.19 -10.91
CA ARG A 152 -15.69 -4.58 -11.14
C ARG A 152 -16.93 -4.61 -12.04
N TRP A 153 -16.94 -5.56 -12.96
CA TRP A 153 -18.08 -5.77 -13.83
C TRP A 153 -19.11 -6.66 -13.11
N GLY A 154 -20.38 -6.26 -13.16
CA GLY A 154 -21.50 -7.20 -13.17
C GLY A 154 -22.10 -7.65 -11.87
N GLU A 155 -21.69 -7.22 -10.68
CA GLU A 155 -22.43 -7.55 -9.46
C GLU A 155 -22.44 -6.36 -8.49
N PHE A 156 -23.53 -6.26 -7.71
CA PHE A 156 -23.73 -5.26 -6.68
C PHE A 156 -22.50 -5.15 -5.80
N VAL A 157 -21.70 -4.16 -6.09
CA VAL A 157 -20.57 -3.82 -5.24
C VAL A 157 -21.15 -3.04 -4.07
N ASN A 158 -20.92 -3.54 -2.86
CA ASN A 158 -21.25 -2.81 -1.66
C ASN A 158 -20.64 -1.40 -1.80
N PRO A 159 -21.40 -0.31 -1.68
CA PRO A 159 -20.89 1.04 -1.82
C PRO A 159 -19.74 1.36 -0.86
N ASN A 160 -19.59 0.58 0.21
CA ASN A 160 -18.47 0.64 1.13
C ASN A 160 -17.17 -0.01 0.60
N ASP A 161 -17.23 -0.75 -0.50
CA ASP A 161 -16.07 -1.41 -1.13
C ASP A 161 -15.45 -0.60 -2.27
N GLY A 162 -15.87 0.66 -2.46
CA GLY A 162 -15.36 1.53 -3.51
C GLY A 162 -15.81 1.14 -4.92
N GLY A 163 -16.88 0.37 -5.04
CA GLY A 163 -17.48 0.04 -6.33
C GLY A 163 -18.17 1.25 -6.96
N ILE A 164 -18.20 1.28 -8.28
CA ILE A 164 -18.95 2.25 -9.05
C ILE A 164 -20.25 1.58 -9.46
N ASP A 165 -21.36 2.15 -9.03
CA ASP A 165 -22.68 1.81 -9.53
C ASP A 165 -23.02 2.76 -10.70
N ILE A 166 -23.38 2.19 -11.85
CA ILE A 166 -23.86 2.97 -12.99
C ILE A 166 -25.39 2.96 -12.90
N GLN A 167 -25.95 4.02 -12.36
CA GLN A 167 -27.40 4.20 -12.29
C GLN A 167 -27.91 4.89 -13.55
N TYR A 168 -29.03 4.39 -14.06
CA TYR A 168 -29.81 5.09 -15.07
C TYR A 168 -30.66 6.16 -14.37
N ILE A 169 -30.59 7.38 -14.86
CA ILE A 169 -31.50 8.44 -14.48
C ILE A 169 -32.61 8.56 -15.52
#